data_be37d38f8782a0f050f0b17119b4cc0d
#
_entry.id   be37d38f8782a0f050f0b17119b4cc0d
#
_cell.length_a   1.000
_cell.length_b   1.000
_cell.length_c   1.000
_cell.angle_alpha   90.00
_cell.angle_beta   90.00
_cell.angle_gamma   90.00
#
_symmetry.space_group_name_H-M   'P 1'
#
loop_
_entity.id
_entity.type
_entity.pdbx_description
1 polymer ?
#
loop_
_entity_poly.entity_id
_entity_poly.type
_entity_poly.pdbx_seq_one_letter_code
_entity_poly.pdbx_strand_id
1 'polypeptide(L)'
;MKKKRGVIVLVLTAIITVFLCYTAAVGLGPTGTGAAKNIKTGLDLSGGVSITYEAKDKNPSKEDMSDTVYKMQKRVEQYSTEAQAYQEGDNRITVEIPGVTDADKILNDLGKPGSLCFIEQTDKDGNQNFVAGEKNYELTRSLDDIREAGSVVLEGTDVADAEGGTYQNENGAREYAVSLTLTKEGKKKFAEATEANVGKQIAIVYDNAVLSAPTVQEAITGGQAEINGMGGVEEAQNLASYIRIGSLSLELEELRSSVVAAQLGEEAITTSVVAGAIGLVIVILFMIFAYRIPGLVAAIALILYTAIELITLNAFDITLTLPGIAGIILGIGMAVDANVIIYARIREEIASGSSVRTAIKSGFSKAFSAIIDGNVTTLIAALVLMCLGSGTVKGFAYTLALG
;
A
#
# COMPACT_ATOMS: atom_id res chain seq x y z
N MET A 1 -11.82 45.85 26.87
CA MET A 1 -10.78 44.91 26.41
C MET A 1 -11.26 43.48 26.21
N LYS A 2 -12.10 42.87 27.08
CA LYS A 2 -12.56 41.46 26.97
C LYS A 2 -13.47 41.18 25.76
N LYS A 3 -14.38 42.09 25.37
CA LYS A 3 -15.22 41.97 24.15
C LYS A 3 -14.39 41.89 22.87
N LYS A 4 -13.34 42.75 22.73
CA LYS A 4 -12.46 42.76 21.53
C LYS A 4 -11.71 41.43 21.37
N ARG A 5 -11.23 40.82 22.48
CA ARG A 5 -10.56 39.51 22.43
C ARG A 5 -11.51 38.39 21.98
N GLY A 6 -12.77 38.38 22.44
CA GLY A 6 -13.76 37.39 22.02
C GLY A 6 -14.07 37.47 20.52
N VAL A 7 -14.23 38.67 19.99
CA VAL A 7 -14.46 38.88 18.55
C VAL A 7 -13.23 38.42 17.72
N ILE A 8 -12.02 38.71 18.16
CA ILE A 8 -10.79 38.29 17.48
C ILE A 8 -10.71 36.75 17.44
N VAL A 9 -10.98 36.06 18.55
CA VAL A 9 -10.96 34.61 18.59
C VAL A 9 -12.02 34.02 17.64
N LEU A 10 -13.22 34.59 17.62
CA LEU A 10 -14.30 34.12 16.73
C LEU A 10 -13.95 34.31 15.26
N VAL A 11 -13.36 35.45 14.88
CA VAL A 11 -12.89 35.71 13.51
C VAL A 11 -11.76 34.76 13.13
N LEU A 12 -10.81 34.52 14.02
CA LEU A 12 -9.71 33.58 13.79
C LEU A 12 -10.25 32.14 13.59
N THR A 13 -11.18 31.70 14.44
CA THR A 13 -11.80 30.37 14.27
C THR A 13 -12.51 30.26 12.93
N ALA A 14 -13.27 31.28 12.53
CA ALA A 14 -13.94 31.29 11.23
C ALA A 14 -12.93 31.22 10.05
N ILE A 15 -11.86 32.00 10.11
CA ILE A 15 -10.78 31.95 9.09
C ILE A 15 -10.14 30.58 9.03
N ILE A 16 -9.80 29.98 10.17
CA ILE A 16 -9.21 28.64 10.23
C ILE A 16 -10.17 27.60 9.66
N THR A 17 -11.45 27.65 10.03
CA THR A 17 -12.48 26.73 9.50
C THR A 17 -12.59 26.83 7.98
N VAL A 18 -12.69 28.07 7.43
CA VAL A 18 -12.76 28.28 5.98
C VAL A 18 -11.48 27.77 5.29
N PHE A 19 -10.32 28.04 5.87
CA PHE A 19 -9.02 27.57 5.34
C PHE A 19 -8.94 26.05 5.30
N LEU A 20 -9.32 25.36 6.38
CA LEU A 20 -9.30 23.89 6.44
C LEU A 20 -10.37 23.26 5.51
N CYS A 21 -11.56 23.86 5.41
CA CYS A 21 -12.55 23.42 4.43
C CYS A 21 -12.07 23.61 2.99
N TYR A 22 -11.38 24.72 2.71
CA TYR A 22 -10.77 24.94 1.40
C TYR A 22 -9.67 23.87 1.12
N THR A 23 -8.81 23.60 2.11
CA THR A 23 -7.78 22.56 2.00
C THR A 23 -8.38 21.18 1.76
N ALA A 24 -9.44 20.81 2.49
CA ALA A 24 -10.12 19.52 2.31
C ALA A 24 -10.81 19.42 0.92
N ALA A 25 -11.31 20.52 0.37
CA ALA A 25 -12.01 20.51 -0.92
C ALA A 25 -11.07 20.60 -2.13
N VAL A 26 -10.05 21.43 -2.06
CA VAL A 26 -9.18 21.79 -3.22
C VAL A 26 -7.75 21.30 -3.05
N GLY A 27 -7.25 21.25 -1.80
CA GLY A 27 -5.86 20.95 -1.46
C GLY A 27 -4.98 22.20 -1.43
N LEU A 28 -3.73 21.99 -0.99
CA LEU A 28 -2.69 23.00 -0.94
C LEU A 28 -1.63 22.76 -2.01
N GLY A 29 -1.22 23.83 -2.67
CA GLY A 29 -0.15 23.79 -3.67
C GLY A 29 -0.50 23.05 -4.96
N PRO A 30 0.49 22.88 -5.86
CA PRO A 30 0.29 22.24 -7.17
C PRO A 30 -0.09 20.74 -7.06
N THR A 31 0.31 20.09 -5.99
CA THR A 31 0.02 18.66 -5.72
C THR A 31 -1.35 18.42 -5.13
N GLY A 32 -2.04 19.49 -4.68
CA GLY A 32 -3.35 19.36 -4.02
C GLY A 32 -3.32 18.59 -2.69
N THR A 33 -2.21 18.71 -1.95
CA THR A 33 -2.04 18.03 -0.65
C THR A 33 -3.18 18.38 0.30
N GLY A 34 -3.77 17.37 0.94
CA GLY A 34 -4.90 17.51 1.87
C GLY A 34 -6.27 17.50 1.20
N ALA A 35 -6.36 17.42 -0.14
CA ALA A 35 -7.64 17.33 -0.83
C ALA A 35 -8.28 15.95 -0.66
N ALA A 36 -9.58 15.92 -0.39
CA ALA A 36 -10.33 14.66 -0.27
C ALA A 36 -10.30 13.81 -1.55
N LYS A 37 -10.24 14.45 -2.72
CA LYS A 37 -10.12 13.74 -4.02
C LYS A 37 -8.81 12.98 -4.22
N ASN A 38 -7.78 13.31 -3.44
CA ASN A 38 -6.46 12.69 -3.50
C ASN A 38 -6.27 11.63 -2.40
N ILE A 39 -7.34 11.27 -1.67
CA ILE A 39 -7.30 10.16 -0.72
C ILE A 39 -7.25 8.86 -1.53
N LYS A 40 -6.28 8.01 -1.23
CA LYS A 40 -6.16 6.68 -1.84
C LYS A 40 -7.39 5.83 -1.54
N THR A 41 -7.87 5.10 -2.52
CA THR A 41 -9.05 4.25 -2.39
C THR A 41 -8.69 2.78 -2.46
N GLY A 42 -9.28 1.98 -1.59
CA GLY A 42 -9.05 0.53 -1.55
C GLY A 42 -9.73 -0.21 -2.70
N LEU A 43 -9.48 -1.50 -2.77
CA LEU A 43 -9.99 -2.39 -3.81
C LEU A 43 -11.52 -2.38 -3.92
N ASP A 44 -12.21 -2.26 -2.80
CA ASP A 44 -13.67 -2.19 -2.70
C ASP A 44 -14.29 -0.93 -3.31
N LEU A 45 -13.50 0.14 -3.44
CA LEU A 45 -13.91 1.42 -4.03
C LEU A 45 -13.38 1.64 -5.44
N SER A 46 -12.13 1.28 -5.70
CA SER A 46 -11.49 1.47 -7.02
C SER A 46 -11.72 0.30 -7.96
N GLY A 47 -12.23 -0.82 -7.46
CA GLY A 47 -12.13 -2.09 -8.17
C GLY A 47 -10.70 -2.58 -8.28
N GLY A 48 -10.46 -3.67 -8.96
CA GLY A 48 -9.13 -4.21 -9.17
C GLY A 48 -9.04 -5.71 -8.93
N VAL A 49 -7.86 -6.19 -8.56
CA VAL A 49 -7.56 -7.62 -8.39
C VAL A 49 -7.13 -7.90 -6.96
N SER A 50 -7.68 -8.97 -6.38
CA SER A 50 -7.23 -9.53 -5.11
C SER A 50 -6.84 -10.99 -5.31
N ILE A 51 -5.63 -11.35 -4.89
CA ILE A 51 -5.12 -12.72 -4.99
C ILE A 51 -4.62 -13.14 -3.62
N THR A 52 -5.05 -14.32 -3.17
CA THR A 52 -4.55 -14.94 -1.94
C THR A 52 -3.70 -16.14 -2.31
N TYR A 53 -2.47 -16.15 -1.85
CA TYR A 53 -1.52 -17.24 -1.98
C TYR A 53 -1.39 -17.99 -0.65
N GLU A 54 -1.13 -19.28 -0.73
CA GLU A 54 -0.78 -20.12 0.42
C GLU A 54 0.65 -20.64 0.24
N ALA A 55 1.46 -20.57 1.29
CA ALA A 55 2.79 -21.18 1.29
C ALA A 55 2.67 -22.70 1.22
N LYS A 56 3.44 -23.36 0.34
CA LYS A 56 3.49 -24.83 0.27
C LYS A 56 4.05 -25.42 1.55
N ASP A 57 4.95 -24.70 2.22
CA ASP A 57 5.34 -25.06 3.58
C ASP A 57 4.21 -24.73 4.55
N LYS A 58 3.75 -25.76 5.28
CA LYS A 58 2.63 -25.62 6.24
C LYS A 58 3.01 -24.84 7.50
N ASN A 59 4.29 -24.72 7.80
CA ASN A 59 4.80 -24.01 8.97
C ASN A 59 5.98 -23.12 8.61
N PRO A 60 5.78 -22.11 7.75
CA PRO A 60 6.85 -21.21 7.32
C PRO A 60 7.39 -20.43 8.51
N SER A 61 8.68 -20.10 8.48
CA SER A 61 9.24 -19.22 9.49
C SER A 61 8.65 -17.80 9.38
N LYS A 62 8.60 -17.09 10.50
CA LYS A 62 8.13 -15.68 10.48
C LYS A 62 9.01 -14.77 9.62
N GLU A 63 10.30 -15.11 9.55
CA GLU A 63 11.28 -14.37 8.75
C GLU A 63 11.01 -14.57 7.26
N ASP A 64 10.85 -15.82 6.81
CA ASP A 64 10.54 -16.14 5.40
C ASP A 64 9.18 -15.56 4.97
N MET A 65 8.17 -15.60 5.85
CA MET A 65 6.87 -14.96 5.58
C MET A 65 7.01 -13.46 5.42
N SER A 66 7.71 -12.79 6.34
CA SER A 66 7.93 -11.34 6.28
C SER A 66 8.70 -10.92 5.03
N ASP A 67 9.75 -11.66 4.68
CA ASP A 67 10.58 -11.42 3.50
C ASP A 67 9.77 -11.64 2.20
N THR A 68 8.97 -12.71 2.16
CA THR A 68 8.08 -12.98 1.03
C THR A 68 7.03 -11.89 0.85
N VAL A 69 6.38 -11.44 1.93
CA VAL A 69 5.43 -10.31 1.90
C VAL A 69 6.10 -9.04 1.38
N TYR A 70 7.30 -8.72 1.88
CA TYR A 70 8.04 -7.55 1.42
C TYR A 70 8.36 -7.61 -0.08
N LYS A 71 8.82 -8.76 -0.58
CA LYS A 71 9.11 -8.96 -2.01
C LYS A 71 7.84 -8.89 -2.86
N MET A 72 6.74 -9.48 -2.40
CA MET A 72 5.44 -9.37 -3.07
C MET A 72 4.95 -7.92 -3.09
N GLN A 73 5.11 -7.17 -2.00
CA GLN A 73 4.78 -5.74 -1.95
C GLN A 73 5.56 -4.96 -3.03
N LYS A 74 6.88 -5.19 -3.13
CA LYS A 74 7.71 -4.54 -4.16
C LYS A 74 7.30 -4.90 -5.58
N ARG A 75 6.81 -6.12 -5.79
CA ARG A 75 6.31 -6.59 -7.08
C ARG A 75 5.02 -5.87 -7.47
N VAL A 76 4.07 -5.75 -6.55
CA VAL A 76 2.75 -5.17 -6.85
C VAL A 76 2.76 -3.65 -6.95
N GLU A 77 3.71 -2.97 -6.30
CA GLU A 77 3.93 -1.52 -6.43
C GLU A 77 4.18 -1.06 -7.88
N GLN A 78 4.62 -1.97 -8.76
CA GLN A 78 4.82 -1.67 -10.19
C GLN A 78 3.49 -1.51 -10.96
N TYR A 79 2.43 -2.16 -10.49
CA TYR A 79 1.12 -2.11 -11.13
C TYR A 79 0.25 -0.98 -10.60
N SER A 80 0.36 -0.69 -9.31
CA SER A 80 -0.37 0.39 -8.65
C SER A 80 0.38 0.86 -7.42
N THR A 81 0.51 2.18 -7.26
CA THR A 81 1.07 2.79 -6.03
C THR A 81 0.19 2.52 -4.80
N GLU A 82 -1.03 2.08 -5.00
CA GLU A 82 -2.01 1.75 -3.98
C GLU A 82 -2.09 0.25 -3.69
N ALA A 83 -1.28 -0.55 -4.42
CA ALA A 83 -1.24 -1.98 -4.24
C ALA A 83 -0.64 -2.36 -2.88
N GLN A 84 -1.19 -3.40 -2.29
CA GLN A 84 -0.80 -3.89 -0.98
C GLN A 84 -0.59 -5.41 -1.00
N ALA A 85 0.47 -5.87 -0.33
CA ALA A 85 0.68 -7.26 0.00
C ALA A 85 0.79 -7.39 1.52
N TYR A 86 0.05 -8.32 2.11
CA TYR A 86 0.04 -8.52 3.55
C TYR A 86 -0.17 -9.99 3.92
N GLN A 87 0.36 -10.36 5.08
CA GLN A 87 0.16 -11.70 5.62
C GLN A 87 -1.27 -11.86 6.15
N GLU A 88 -1.92 -12.98 5.80
CA GLU A 88 -3.23 -13.39 6.29
C GLU A 88 -3.11 -14.76 7.00
N GLY A 89 -3.27 -14.76 8.33
CA GLY A 89 -3.03 -15.97 9.12
C GLY A 89 -1.54 -16.34 9.19
N ASP A 90 -1.25 -17.64 9.32
CA ASP A 90 0.12 -18.11 9.57
C ASP A 90 0.91 -18.40 8.28
N ASN A 91 0.24 -18.79 7.18
CA ASN A 91 0.88 -19.29 5.96
C ASN A 91 0.30 -18.71 4.67
N ARG A 92 -0.48 -17.62 4.74
CA ARG A 92 -1.09 -16.99 3.56
C ARG A 92 -0.62 -15.57 3.36
N ILE A 93 -0.59 -15.17 2.09
CA ILE A 93 -0.27 -13.81 1.67
C ILE A 93 -1.38 -13.35 0.73
N THR A 94 -2.03 -12.25 1.08
CA THR A 94 -3.02 -11.61 0.23
C THR A 94 -2.43 -10.38 -0.42
N VAL A 95 -2.67 -10.28 -1.72
CA VAL A 95 -2.24 -9.18 -2.58
C VAL A 95 -3.47 -8.48 -3.11
N GLU A 96 -3.54 -7.17 -2.94
CA GLU A 96 -4.61 -6.32 -3.46
C GLU A 96 -4.04 -5.25 -4.38
N ILE A 97 -4.57 -5.14 -5.60
CA ILE A 97 -4.10 -4.17 -6.61
C ILE A 97 -5.30 -3.36 -7.09
N PRO A 98 -5.56 -2.22 -6.46
CA PRO A 98 -6.66 -1.34 -6.84
C PRO A 98 -6.45 -0.69 -8.20
N GLY A 99 -7.56 -0.38 -8.88
CA GLY A 99 -7.59 0.43 -10.11
C GLY A 99 -7.12 -0.30 -11.37
N VAL A 100 -6.90 -1.61 -11.31
CA VAL A 100 -6.42 -2.38 -12.45
C VAL A 100 -7.58 -3.01 -13.21
N THR A 101 -7.57 -2.88 -14.54
CA THR A 101 -8.63 -3.39 -15.41
C THR A 101 -8.28 -4.70 -16.11
N ASP A 102 -6.99 -4.99 -16.29
CA ASP A 102 -6.49 -6.21 -16.95
C ASP A 102 -6.01 -7.23 -15.90
N ALA A 103 -6.98 -7.92 -15.33
CA ALA A 103 -6.74 -8.92 -14.30
C ALA A 103 -5.99 -10.15 -14.83
N ASP A 104 -6.27 -10.58 -16.06
CA ASP A 104 -5.65 -11.78 -16.63
C ASP A 104 -4.15 -11.60 -16.85
N LYS A 105 -3.72 -10.40 -17.27
CA LYS A 105 -2.31 -10.06 -17.38
C LYS A 105 -1.62 -10.13 -16.02
N ILE A 106 -2.22 -9.52 -15.00
CA ILE A 106 -1.65 -9.51 -13.64
C ILE A 106 -1.67 -10.89 -13.00
N LEU A 107 -2.73 -11.66 -13.19
CA LEU A 107 -2.79 -13.05 -12.73
C LEU A 107 -1.68 -13.89 -13.37
N ASN A 108 -1.42 -13.70 -14.67
CA ASN A 108 -0.30 -14.37 -15.33
C ASN A 108 1.06 -13.90 -14.83
N ASP A 109 1.23 -12.62 -14.54
CA ASP A 109 2.49 -12.03 -14.08
C ASP A 109 2.77 -12.30 -12.58
N LEU A 110 1.72 -12.32 -11.75
CA LEU A 110 1.82 -12.58 -10.31
C LEU A 110 1.44 -14.01 -9.91
N GLY A 111 0.62 -14.68 -10.71
CA GLY A 111 0.03 -15.98 -10.40
C GLY A 111 1.03 -17.13 -10.34
N LYS A 112 2.24 -16.90 -10.81
CA LYS A 112 3.37 -17.80 -10.64
C LYS A 112 4.45 -17.07 -9.87
N PRO A 113 4.54 -17.27 -8.54
CA PRO A 113 5.64 -16.74 -7.76
C PRO A 113 6.95 -17.37 -8.24
N GLY A 114 7.60 -16.67 -9.17
CA GLY A 114 8.67 -17.21 -9.94
C GLY A 114 9.93 -17.50 -9.18
N SER A 115 10.53 -18.60 -9.52
CA SER A 115 11.91 -18.86 -9.18
C SER A 115 12.82 -18.23 -10.23
N LEU A 116 13.51 -17.15 -9.87
CA LEU A 116 14.62 -16.64 -10.68
C LEU A 116 15.83 -17.51 -10.47
N CYS A 117 16.42 -18.01 -11.55
CA CYS A 117 17.73 -18.67 -11.51
C CYS A 117 18.54 -18.37 -12.76
N PHE A 118 19.84 -18.48 -12.62
CA PHE A 118 20.81 -18.40 -13.70
C PHE A 118 21.32 -19.80 -13.97
N ILE A 119 21.26 -20.25 -15.21
CA ILE A 119 21.63 -21.63 -15.59
C ILE A 119 22.71 -21.65 -16.66
N GLU A 120 23.62 -22.62 -16.57
CA GLU A 120 24.64 -22.89 -17.58
C GLU A 120 24.01 -23.39 -18.88
N GLN A 121 24.66 -23.13 -20.00
CA GLN A 121 24.22 -23.59 -21.32
C GLN A 121 24.17 -25.11 -21.41
N THR A 122 25.15 -25.80 -20.82
CA THR A 122 25.23 -27.26 -20.82
C THR A 122 25.53 -27.79 -19.42
N ASP A 123 25.02 -28.97 -19.12
CA ASP A 123 25.41 -29.69 -17.91
C ASP A 123 26.78 -30.35 -18.01
N LYS A 124 27.22 -31.03 -16.96
CA LYS A 124 28.49 -31.74 -16.85
C LYS A 124 28.62 -32.90 -17.84
N ASP A 125 27.49 -33.45 -18.27
CA ASP A 125 27.39 -34.56 -19.22
C ASP A 125 27.35 -34.09 -20.68
N GLY A 126 27.30 -32.76 -20.91
CA GLY A 126 27.24 -32.14 -22.23
C GLY A 126 25.84 -31.96 -22.80
N ASN A 127 24.80 -32.23 -22.01
CA ASN A 127 23.42 -32.00 -22.44
C ASN A 127 23.09 -30.51 -22.38
N GLN A 128 22.42 -30.00 -23.41
CA GLN A 128 21.96 -28.60 -23.41
C GLN A 128 20.81 -28.41 -22.43
N ASN A 129 20.87 -27.34 -21.64
CA ASN A 129 19.82 -26.93 -20.72
C ASN A 129 18.75 -26.06 -21.38
N PHE A 130 19.15 -25.33 -22.43
CA PHE A 130 18.24 -24.51 -23.25
C PHE A 130 18.77 -24.42 -24.68
N VAL A 131 17.86 -24.11 -25.60
CA VAL A 131 18.13 -23.95 -27.02
C VAL A 131 17.47 -22.69 -27.57
N ALA A 132 17.97 -22.17 -28.69
CA ALA A 132 17.30 -21.10 -29.41
C ALA A 132 16.02 -21.62 -30.06
N GLY A 133 14.86 -21.09 -29.67
CA GLY A 133 13.57 -21.33 -30.29
C GLY A 133 13.26 -20.32 -31.41
N GLU A 134 12.06 -20.36 -31.97
CA GLU A 134 11.66 -19.48 -33.09
C GLU A 134 11.63 -17.99 -32.74
N LYS A 135 11.29 -17.64 -31.50
CA LYS A 135 11.20 -16.25 -31.02
C LYS A 135 12.09 -15.96 -29.81
N ASN A 136 12.28 -16.93 -28.93
CA ASN A 136 13.03 -16.83 -27.70
C ASN A 136 13.80 -18.14 -27.44
N TYR A 137 14.61 -18.18 -26.37
CA TYR A 137 15.19 -19.42 -25.91
C TYR A 137 14.16 -20.27 -25.18
N GLU A 138 14.28 -21.60 -25.30
CA GLU A 138 13.41 -22.58 -24.68
C GLU A 138 14.22 -23.56 -23.82
N LEU A 139 13.70 -23.94 -22.65
CA LEU A 139 14.30 -24.98 -21.82
C LEU A 139 14.14 -26.34 -22.49
N THR A 140 15.17 -27.16 -22.45
CA THR A 140 15.15 -28.54 -23.00
C THR A 140 14.57 -29.56 -22.01
N ARG A 141 14.53 -29.21 -20.72
CA ARG A 141 14.04 -30.02 -19.61
C ARG A 141 13.52 -29.14 -18.47
N SER A 142 12.91 -29.74 -17.46
CA SER A 142 12.36 -28.98 -16.32
C SER A 142 13.48 -28.28 -15.52
N LEU A 143 13.16 -27.20 -14.82
CA LEU A 143 14.10 -26.51 -13.93
C LEU A 143 14.57 -27.43 -12.77
N ASP A 144 13.71 -28.32 -12.32
CA ASP A 144 14.07 -29.28 -11.25
C ASP A 144 15.13 -30.25 -11.74
N ASP A 145 15.01 -30.78 -12.96
CA ASP A 145 16.04 -31.63 -13.57
C ASP A 145 17.36 -30.87 -13.77
N ILE A 146 17.31 -29.59 -14.12
CA ILE A 146 18.47 -28.72 -14.28
C ILE A 146 19.18 -28.47 -12.94
N ARG A 147 18.39 -28.31 -11.85
CA ARG A 147 18.91 -28.19 -10.49
C ARG A 147 19.58 -29.47 -10.01
N GLU A 148 18.93 -30.61 -10.23
CA GLU A 148 19.52 -31.92 -9.88
C GLU A 148 20.82 -32.20 -10.64
N ALA A 149 20.92 -31.75 -11.89
CA ALA A 149 22.15 -31.83 -12.68
C ALA A 149 23.25 -30.85 -12.21
N GLY A 150 22.94 -29.96 -11.27
CA GLY A 150 23.89 -28.97 -10.73
C GLY A 150 24.29 -27.88 -11.72
N SER A 151 23.39 -27.55 -12.67
CA SER A 151 23.61 -26.53 -13.71
C SER A 151 23.10 -25.13 -13.35
N VAL A 152 22.56 -24.96 -12.13
CA VAL A 152 22.15 -23.66 -11.61
C VAL A 152 23.37 -22.95 -11.01
N VAL A 153 23.67 -21.78 -11.57
CA VAL A 153 24.82 -20.93 -11.19
C VAL A 153 24.47 -20.02 -10.02
N LEU A 154 23.34 -19.33 -10.13
CA LEU A 154 22.82 -18.41 -9.13
C LEU A 154 21.33 -18.63 -8.97
N GLU A 155 20.89 -18.50 -7.74
CA GLU A 155 19.47 -18.31 -7.40
C GLU A 155 19.19 -16.81 -7.23
N GLY A 156 17.92 -16.40 -7.29
CA GLY A 156 17.54 -15.00 -7.09
C GLY A 156 18.00 -14.42 -5.75
N THR A 157 18.15 -15.26 -4.73
CA THR A 157 18.68 -14.88 -3.40
C THR A 157 20.16 -14.48 -3.42
N ASP A 158 20.91 -14.86 -4.47
CA ASP A 158 22.32 -14.51 -4.66
C ASP A 158 22.50 -13.10 -5.27
N VAL A 159 21.40 -12.46 -5.72
CA VAL A 159 21.40 -11.09 -6.27
C VAL A 159 20.95 -10.12 -5.20
N ALA A 160 21.74 -9.09 -4.93
CA ALA A 160 21.43 -8.04 -3.96
C ALA A 160 20.60 -6.91 -4.58
N ASP A 161 20.90 -6.52 -5.83
CA ASP A 161 20.20 -5.46 -6.54
C ASP A 161 20.34 -5.59 -8.06
N ALA A 162 19.40 -5.01 -8.81
CA ALA A 162 19.42 -4.94 -10.27
C ALA A 162 18.80 -3.62 -10.75
N GLU A 163 19.49 -2.90 -11.63
CA GLU A 163 19.03 -1.64 -12.21
C GLU A 163 19.04 -1.69 -13.74
N GLY A 164 17.86 -1.43 -14.35
CA GLY A 164 17.72 -1.30 -15.80
C GLY A 164 17.86 0.15 -16.24
N GLY A 165 18.71 0.43 -17.20
CA GLY A 165 18.97 1.79 -17.64
C GLY A 165 19.54 1.92 -19.03
N THR A 166 19.87 3.18 -19.38
CA THR A 166 20.57 3.54 -20.61
C THR A 166 22.01 3.86 -20.26
N TYR A 167 22.93 3.18 -20.88
CA TYR A 167 24.37 3.36 -20.73
C TYR A 167 24.97 3.91 -22.03
N GLN A 168 26.13 4.54 -21.95
CA GLN A 168 26.92 4.89 -23.11
C GLN A 168 28.08 3.91 -23.20
N ASN A 169 28.17 3.21 -24.32
CA ASN A 169 29.32 2.36 -24.58
C ASN A 169 30.59 3.20 -24.91
N GLU A 170 31.76 2.58 -25.01
CA GLU A 170 33.03 3.23 -25.28
C GLU A 170 33.02 4.07 -26.58
N ASN A 171 32.11 3.77 -27.51
CA ASN A 171 31.94 4.48 -28.79
C ASN A 171 30.93 5.63 -28.69
N GLY A 172 30.35 5.91 -27.49
CA GLY A 172 29.36 6.95 -27.27
C GLY A 172 27.94 6.61 -27.74
N ALA A 173 27.68 5.37 -28.20
CA ALA A 173 26.35 4.92 -28.55
C ALA A 173 25.56 4.60 -27.27
N ARG A 174 24.24 4.87 -27.34
CA ARG A 174 23.34 4.50 -26.24
C ARG A 174 23.02 3.00 -26.35
N GLU A 175 23.26 2.29 -25.27
CA GLU A 175 22.87 0.91 -25.09
C GLU A 175 21.95 0.77 -23.90
N TYR A 176 21.06 -0.22 -23.96
CA TYR A 176 20.15 -0.54 -22.87
C TYR A 176 20.67 -1.79 -22.18
N ALA A 177 20.87 -1.70 -20.87
CA ALA A 177 21.45 -2.78 -20.10
C ALA A 177 20.86 -2.87 -18.69
N VAL A 178 21.06 -4.02 -18.06
CA VAL A 178 20.74 -4.26 -16.66
C VAL A 178 22.06 -4.43 -15.89
N SER A 179 22.29 -3.55 -14.92
CA SER A 179 23.39 -3.68 -13.97
C SER A 179 22.96 -4.55 -12.80
N LEU A 180 23.78 -5.54 -12.44
CA LEU A 180 23.55 -6.47 -11.33
C LEU A 180 24.56 -6.23 -10.22
N THR A 181 24.10 -6.21 -8.99
CA THR A 181 24.93 -6.26 -7.78
C THR A 181 24.67 -7.57 -7.05
N LEU A 182 25.71 -8.38 -6.85
CA LEU A 182 25.59 -9.70 -6.22
C LEU A 182 25.87 -9.64 -4.71
N THR A 183 25.27 -10.55 -3.95
CA THR A 183 25.61 -10.79 -2.54
C THR A 183 27.05 -11.33 -2.42
N LYS A 184 27.57 -11.45 -1.21
CA LYS A 184 28.92 -12.00 -0.99
C LYS A 184 29.03 -13.45 -1.49
N GLU A 185 28.01 -14.24 -1.23
CA GLU A 185 27.90 -15.63 -1.67
C GLU A 185 27.70 -15.70 -3.18
N GLY A 186 26.78 -14.89 -3.74
CA GLY A 186 26.54 -14.79 -5.17
C GLY A 186 27.77 -14.39 -5.96
N LYS A 187 28.56 -13.41 -5.44
CA LYS A 187 29.83 -13.00 -6.04
C LYS A 187 30.80 -14.18 -6.23
N LYS A 188 30.95 -15.04 -5.20
CA LYS A 188 31.84 -16.19 -5.25
C LYS A 188 31.37 -17.24 -6.27
N LYS A 189 30.08 -17.62 -6.19
CA LYS A 189 29.48 -18.57 -7.14
C LYS A 189 29.58 -18.08 -8.59
N PHE A 190 29.29 -16.79 -8.80
CA PHE A 190 29.28 -16.21 -10.14
C PHE A 190 30.69 -16.06 -10.74
N ALA A 191 31.72 -15.79 -9.93
CA ALA A 191 33.07 -15.76 -10.35
C ALA A 191 33.55 -17.15 -10.86
N GLU A 192 33.27 -18.21 -10.09
CA GLU A 192 33.61 -19.59 -10.48
C GLU A 192 32.85 -20.01 -11.75
N ALA A 193 31.57 -19.67 -11.84
CA ALA A 193 30.74 -20.04 -12.98
C ALA A 193 31.11 -19.28 -14.25
N THR A 194 31.38 -17.96 -14.17
CA THR A 194 31.76 -17.16 -15.34
C THR A 194 33.17 -17.54 -15.83
N GLU A 195 34.11 -17.88 -14.94
CA GLU A 195 35.41 -18.41 -15.32
C GLU A 195 35.30 -19.73 -16.12
N ALA A 196 34.41 -20.64 -15.68
CA ALA A 196 34.17 -21.92 -16.35
C ALA A 196 33.41 -21.81 -17.69
N ASN A 197 32.65 -20.72 -17.87
CA ASN A 197 31.74 -20.54 -18.99
C ASN A 197 32.12 -19.38 -19.95
N VAL A 198 33.37 -18.92 -19.98
CA VAL A 198 33.80 -17.90 -20.93
C VAL A 198 33.52 -18.35 -22.36
N GLY A 199 32.88 -17.52 -23.17
CA GLY A 199 32.44 -17.81 -24.54
C GLY A 199 31.13 -18.63 -24.64
N LYS A 200 30.55 -19.07 -23.53
CA LYS A 200 29.24 -19.74 -23.49
C LYS A 200 28.16 -18.80 -22.95
N GLN A 201 26.94 -19.23 -23.05
CA GLN A 201 25.79 -18.48 -22.54
C GLN A 201 25.45 -18.93 -21.13
N ILE A 202 25.04 -17.97 -20.30
CA ILE A 202 24.33 -18.22 -19.03
C ILE A 202 22.93 -17.65 -19.19
N ALA A 203 21.93 -18.53 -19.14
CA ALA A 203 20.55 -18.08 -19.29
C ALA A 203 19.96 -17.61 -17.96
N ILE A 204 19.15 -16.55 -18.03
CA ILE A 204 18.36 -16.01 -16.94
C ILE A 204 16.96 -16.57 -17.11
N VAL A 205 16.54 -17.41 -16.18
CA VAL A 205 15.26 -18.11 -16.20
C VAL A 205 14.38 -17.60 -15.09
N TYR A 206 13.16 -17.30 -15.43
CA TYR A 206 12.11 -16.91 -14.50
C TYR A 206 10.84 -17.71 -14.81
N ASP A 207 10.30 -18.42 -13.85
CA ASP A 207 9.09 -19.24 -14.01
C ASP A 207 9.10 -20.23 -15.18
N ASN A 208 10.18 -20.99 -15.33
CA ASN A 208 10.39 -21.90 -16.47
C ASN A 208 10.48 -21.21 -17.84
N ALA A 209 10.50 -19.88 -17.92
CA ALA A 209 10.72 -19.12 -19.13
C ALA A 209 12.13 -18.55 -19.17
N VAL A 210 12.84 -18.73 -20.25
CA VAL A 210 14.14 -18.09 -20.46
C VAL A 210 13.91 -16.65 -20.88
N LEU A 211 14.27 -15.70 -20.01
CA LEU A 211 14.13 -14.26 -20.26
C LEU A 211 15.23 -13.72 -21.17
N SER A 212 16.47 -14.18 -20.94
CA SER A 212 17.65 -13.77 -21.68
C SER A 212 18.76 -14.82 -21.53
N ALA A 213 19.66 -14.91 -22.51
CA ALA A 213 20.80 -15.81 -22.47
C ALA A 213 22.06 -15.09 -22.96
N PRO A 214 22.60 -14.13 -22.17
CA PRO A 214 23.83 -13.41 -22.52
C PRO A 214 25.02 -14.30 -22.57
N THR A 215 26.00 -13.97 -23.48
CA THR A 215 27.27 -14.66 -23.57
C THR A 215 28.26 -14.08 -22.57
N VAL A 216 28.90 -14.94 -21.81
CA VAL A 216 29.97 -14.56 -20.88
C VAL A 216 31.21 -14.14 -21.68
N GLN A 217 31.60 -12.87 -21.58
CA GLN A 217 32.75 -12.34 -22.29
C GLN A 217 34.07 -12.58 -21.53
N GLU A 218 34.02 -12.42 -20.21
CA GLU A 218 35.16 -12.62 -19.32
C GLU A 218 34.70 -13.10 -17.93
N ALA A 219 35.62 -13.55 -17.11
CA ALA A 219 35.35 -13.96 -15.73
C ALA A 219 34.99 -12.73 -14.88
N ILE A 220 33.84 -12.77 -14.22
CA ILE A 220 33.29 -11.65 -13.44
C ILE A 220 33.61 -11.87 -11.96
N THR A 221 34.70 -11.32 -11.48
CA THR A 221 35.16 -11.47 -10.09
C THR A 221 34.78 -10.29 -9.20
N GLY A 222 34.28 -9.18 -9.78
CA GLY A 222 33.93 -7.93 -9.07
C GLY A 222 32.67 -7.99 -8.21
N GLY A 223 31.74 -8.91 -8.51
CA GLY A 223 30.41 -8.96 -7.91
C GLY A 223 29.44 -7.94 -8.51
N GLN A 224 29.85 -7.28 -9.57
CA GLN A 224 29.00 -6.48 -10.46
C GLN A 224 29.03 -7.08 -11.84
N ALA A 225 27.89 -7.19 -12.47
CA ALA A 225 27.74 -7.73 -13.82
C ALA A 225 26.77 -6.85 -14.61
N GLU A 226 26.91 -6.87 -15.93
CA GLU A 226 26.06 -6.11 -16.83
C GLU A 226 25.45 -7.04 -17.89
N ILE A 227 24.15 -6.94 -18.10
CA ILE A 227 23.41 -7.69 -19.11
C ILE A 227 23.08 -6.71 -20.23
N ASN A 228 23.81 -6.81 -21.34
CA ASN A 228 23.67 -5.95 -22.51
C ASN A 228 22.74 -6.57 -23.57
N GLY A 229 22.39 -5.78 -24.58
CA GLY A 229 21.64 -6.26 -25.75
C GLY A 229 20.12 -6.18 -25.62
N MET A 230 19.61 -5.36 -24.69
CA MET A 230 18.18 -5.08 -24.55
C MET A 230 17.71 -4.20 -25.72
N GLY A 231 16.50 -4.49 -26.23
CA GLY A 231 15.88 -3.74 -27.34
C GLY A 231 15.39 -2.34 -26.97
N GLY A 232 15.28 -2.03 -25.65
CA GLY A 232 14.81 -0.74 -25.17
C GLY A 232 14.94 -0.58 -23.67
N VAL A 233 14.74 0.65 -23.19
CA VAL A 233 14.80 0.98 -21.76
C VAL A 233 13.74 0.25 -20.96
N GLU A 234 12.57 0.08 -21.53
CA GLU A 234 11.45 -0.63 -20.90
C GLU A 234 11.77 -2.12 -20.66
N GLU A 235 12.38 -2.77 -21.66
CA GLU A 235 12.82 -4.17 -21.55
C GLU A 235 13.90 -4.33 -20.46
N ALA A 236 14.87 -3.42 -20.42
CA ALA A 236 15.91 -3.41 -19.39
C ALA A 236 15.33 -3.19 -17.99
N GLN A 237 14.39 -2.27 -17.84
CA GLN A 237 13.71 -2.01 -16.56
C GLN A 237 12.86 -3.19 -16.11
N ASN A 238 12.14 -3.84 -17.03
CA ASN A 238 11.33 -5.02 -16.73
C ASN A 238 12.21 -6.18 -16.28
N LEU A 239 13.31 -6.46 -17.02
CA LEU A 239 14.26 -7.52 -16.64
C LEU A 239 14.89 -7.24 -15.27
N ALA A 240 15.37 -6.01 -15.04
CA ALA A 240 15.92 -5.60 -13.75
C ALA A 240 14.90 -5.77 -12.62
N SER A 241 13.65 -5.48 -12.90
CA SER A 241 12.54 -5.65 -11.97
C SER A 241 12.33 -7.13 -11.62
N TYR A 242 12.27 -8.02 -12.60
CA TYR A 242 12.18 -9.47 -12.37
C TYR A 242 13.36 -9.99 -11.57
N ILE A 243 14.56 -9.52 -11.85
CA ILE A 243 15.78 -9.91 -11.13
C ILE A 243 15.77 -9.39 -9.68
N ARG A 244 15.41 -8.11 -9.45
CA ARG A 244 15.35 -7.49 -8.12
C ARG A 244 14.38 -8.16 -7.18
N ILE A 245 13.23 -8.57 -7.73
CA ILE A 245 12.19 -9.27 -7.00
C ILE A 245 12.72 -10.62 -6.50
N GLY A 246 13.67 -11.20 -7.20
CA GLY A 246 14.36 -12.43 -6.81
C GLY A 246 13.43 -13.64 -6.69
N SER A 247 13.98 -14.75 -6.23
CA SER A 247 13.16 -15.86 -5.75
C SER A 247 12.47 -15.45 -4.45
N LEU A 248 11.19 -15.75 -4.33
CA LEU A 248 10.50 -15.66 -3.05
C LEU A 248 11.18 -16.64 -2.07
N SER A 249 11.27 -16.25 -0.80
CA SER A 249 11.81 -17.13 0.24
C SER A 249 10.92 -18.34 0.48
N LEU A 250 9.64 -18.25 0.11
CA LEU A 250 8.65 -19.33 0.18
C LEU A 250 8.08 -19.62 -1.20
N GLU A 251 7.90 -20.87 -1.51
CA GLU A 251 7.10 -21.31 -2.65
C GLU A 251 5.61 -21.13 -2.33
N LEU A 252 4.92 -20.38 -3.18
CA LEU A 252 3.51 -20.03 -3.00
C LEU A 252 2.64 -20.76 -4.03
N GLU A 253 1.43 -21.11 -3.63
CA GLU A 253 0.38 -21.62 -4.50
C GLU A 253 -0.82 -20.68 -4.46
N GLU A 254 -1.41 -20.38 -5.61
CA GLU A 254 -2.63 -19.57 -5.68
C GLU A 254 -3.79 -20.33 -5.05
N LEU A 255 -4.31 -19.80 -3.95
CA LEU A 255 -5.48 -20.36 -3.28
C LEU A 255 -6.78 -19.79 -3.85
N ARG A 256 -6.78 -18.49 -4.14
CA ARG A 256 -7.95 -17.76 -4.60
C ARG A 256 -7.55 -16.49 -5.34
N SER A 257 -8.21 -16.23 -6.47
CA SER A 257 -8.19 -14.93 -7.12
C SER A 257 -9.60 -14.36 -7.24
N SER A 258 -9.72 -13.07 -7.15
CA SER A 258 -10.99 -12.35 -7.23
C SER A 258 -10.78 -11.03 -7.96
N VAL A 259 -11.62 -10.77 -8.96
CA VAL A 259 -11.66 -9.50 -9.67
C VAL A 259 -12.86 -8.72 -9.18
N VAL A 260 -12.61 -7.52 -8.67
CA VAL A 260 -13.65 -6.59 -8.20
C VAL A 260 -13.87 -5.54 -9.28
N ALA A 261 -15.10 -5.44 -9.79
CA ALA A 261 -15.41 -4.46 -10.82
C ALA A 261 -15.42 -3.03 -10.24
N ALA A 262 -14.69 -2.10 -10.88
CA ALA A 262 -14.62 -0.68 -10.48
C ALA A 262 -15.98 0.02 -10.46
N GLN A 263 -16.92 -0.43 -11.30
CA GLN A 263 -18.25 0.19 -11.43
C GLN A 263 -19.07 0.14 -10.13
N LEU A 264 -18.90 -0.90 -9.32
CA LEU A 264 -19.56 -1.01 -8.00
C LEU A 264 -18.97 -0.01 -6.99
N GLY A 265 -17.68 0.26 -7.08
CA GLY A 265 -16.98 1.17 -6.16
C GLY A 265 -17.33 2.64 -6.40
N GLU A 266 -17.38 3.10 -7.65
CA GLU A 266 -17.72 4.49 -7.98
C GLU A 266 -19.15 4.86 -7.54
N GLU A 267 -20.10 3.94 -7.75
CA GLU A 267 -21.48 4.11 -7.27
C GLU A 267 -21.55 4.09 -5.72
N ALA A 268 -20.76 3.23 -5.08
CA ALA A 268 -20.68 3.15 -3.64
C ALA A 268 -20.07 4.42 -3.02
N ILE A 269 -19.01 4.99 -3.62
CA ILE A 269 -18.40 6.25 -3.16
C ILE A 269 -19.43 7.37 -3.26
N THR A 270 -20.07 7.54 -4.42
CA THR A 270 -21.03 8.63 -4.66
C THR A 270 -22.21 8.53 -3.68
N THR A 271 -22.77 7.33 -3.53
CA THR A 271 -23.88 7.09 -2.60
C THR A 271 -23.48 7.35 -1.15
N SER A 272 -22.28 6.89 -0.74
CA SER A 272 -21.79 7.06 0.64
C SER A 272 -21.48 8.53 0.96
N VAL A 273 -20.88 9.27 0.01
CA VAL A 273 -20.62 10.71 0.18
C VAL A 273 -21.94 11.49 0.31
N VAL A 274 -22.93 11.17 -0.53
CA VAL A 274 -24.26 11.80 -0.43
C VAL A 274 -24.94 11.45 0.90
N ALA A 275 -24.91 10.18 1.31
CA ALA A 275 -25.46 9.74 2.59
C ALA A 275 -24.76 10.44 3.78
N GLY A 276 -23.43 10.52 3.76
CA GLY A 276 -22.65 11.23 4.78
C GLY A 276 -22.98 12.73 4.84
N ALA A 277 -23.11 13.38 3.68
CA ALA A 277 -23.51 14.79 3.60
C ALA A 277 -24.92 15.03 4.15
N ILE A 278 -25.88 14.17 3.79
CA ILE A 278 -27.24 14.23 4.33
C ILE A 278 -27.21 14.01 5.84
N GLY A 279 -26.49 13.00 6.33
CA GLY A 279 -26.33 12.73 7.77
C GLY A 279 -25.74 13.92 8.50
N LEU A 280 -24.67 14.52 8.00
CA LEU A 280 -24.05 15.72 8.56
C LEU A 280 -25.03 16.89 8.65
N VAL A 281 -25.80 17.15 7.58
CA VAL A 281 -26.80 18.23 7.55
C VAL A 281 -27.91 17.98 8.58
N ILE A 282 -28.42 16.75 8.68
CA ILE A 282 -29.44 16.39 9.65
C ILE A 282 -28.92 16.62 11.07
N VAL A 283 -27.72 16.19 11.39
CA VAL A 283 -27.10 16.37 12.70
C VAL A 283 -26.89 17.86 13.01
N ILE A 284 -26.42 18.66 12.07
CA ILE A 284 -26.27 20.12 12.22
C ILE A 284 -27.62 20.78 12.53
N LEU A 285 -28.67 20.45 11.75
CA LEU A 285 -29.99 20.99 11.96
C LEU A 285 -30.57 20.58 13.35
N PHE A 286 -30.38 19.33 13.72
CA PHE A 286 -30.77 18.84 15.05
C PHE A 286 -30.08 19.63 16.16
N MET A 287 -28.76 19.83 16.08
CA MET A 287 -27.99 20.57 17.07
C MET A 287 -28.42 22.04 17.17
N ILE A 288 -28.69 22.70 16.05
CA ILE A 288 -29.16 24.09 16.02
C ILE A 288 -30.57 24.17 16.65
N PHE A 289 -31.47 23.23 16.33
CA PHE A 289 -32.81 23.21 16.85
C PHE A 289 -32.85 22.92 18.37
N ALA A 290 -32.11 21.88 18.83
CA ALA A 290 -32.13 21.44 20.22
C ALA A 290 -31.35 22.38 21.15
N TYR A 291 -30.21 22.93 20.70
CA TYR A 291 -29.28 23.71 21.54
C TYR A 291 -29.16 25.18 21.14
N ARG A 292 -29.81 25.61 20.04
CA ARG A 292 -29.82 27.01 19.56
C ARG A 292 -28.36 27.55 19.34
N ILE A 293 -27.96 28.61 20.10
CA ILE A 293 -26.64 29.25 19.96
C ILE A 293 -25.48 28.27 20.25
N PRO A 294 -25.46 27.48 21.35
CA PRO A 294 -24.51 26.39 21.51
C PRO A 294 -24.49 25.39 20.35
N GLY A 295 -25.66 25.06 19.80
CA GLY A 295 -25.81 24.19 18.64
C GLY A 295 -25.11 24.72 17.38
N LEU A 296 -25.12 26.05 17.14
CA LEU A 296 -24.39 26.66 16.07
C LEU A 296 -22.85 26.51 16.25
N VAL A 297 -22.37 26.62 17.49
CA VAL A 297 -20.95 26.40 17.78
C VAL A 297 -20.56 24.95 17.53
N ALA A 298 -21.42 24.00 17.95
CA ALA A 298 -21.23 22.58 17.67
C ALA A 298 -21.23 22.27 16.17
N ALA A 299 -22.09 22.92 15.38
CA ALA A 299 -22.11 22.78 13.93
C ALA A 299 -20.79 23.21 13.28
N ILE A 300 -20.22 24.34 13.72
CA ILE A 300 -18.89 24.79 13.24
C ILE A 300 -17.80 23.81 13.64
N ALA A 301 -17.83 23.32 14.89
CA ALA A 301 -16.88 22.32 15.37
C ALA A 301 -16.97 21.01 14.58
N LEU A 302 -18.16 20.58 14.19
CA LEU A 302 -18.38 19.37 13.42
C LEU A 302 -17.86 19.50 11.98
N ILE A 303 -18.07 20.65 11.34
CA ILE A 303 -17.51 20.95 10.01
C ILE A 303 -15.98 20.95 10.08
N LEU A 304 -15.42 21.57 11.11
CA LEU A 304 -13.98 21.61 11.35
C LEU A 304 -13.40 20.20 11.57
N TYR A 305 -14.07 19.39 12.38
CA TYR A 305 -13.72 18.00 12.63
C TYR A 305 -13.66 17.20 11.32
N THR A 306 -14.73 17.23 10.52
CA THR A 306 -14.78 16.51 9.23
C THR A 306 -13.67 16.97 8.27
N ALA A 307 -13.40 18.27 8.22
CA ALA A 307 -12.32 18.79 7.37
C ALA A 307 -10.94 18.30 7.84
N ILE A 308 -10.68 18.30 9.15
CA ILE A 308 -9.41 17.79 9.72
C ILE A 308 -9.27 16.30 9.46
N GLU A 309 -10.32 15.52 9.63
CA GLU A 309 -10.32 14.07 9.39
C GLU A 309 -9.94 13.75 7.94
N LEU A 310 -10.57 14.39 6.95
CA LEU A 310 -10.25 14.21 5.53
C LEU A 310 -8.82 14.62 5.19
N ILE A 311 -8.34 15.76 5.73
CA ILE A 311 -6.96 16.21 5.55
C ILE A 311 -5.97 15.20 6.16
N THR A 312 -6.29 14.65 7.33
CA THR A 312 -5.44 13.70 8.04
C THR A 312 -5.33 12.38 7.27
N LEU A 313 -6.44 11.87 6.72
CA LEU A 313 -6.43 10.67 5.86
C LEU A 313 -5.48 10.82 4.68
N ASN A 314 -5.54 11.98 3.99
CA ASN A 314 -4.63 12.25 2.88
C ASN A 314 -3.18 12.46 3.35
N ALA A 315 -2.94 13.17 4.45
CA ALA A 315 -1.60 13.48 4.95
C ALA A 315 -0.83 12.25 5.43
N PHE A 316 -1.53 11.24 5.94
CA PHE A 316 -0.94 9.97 6.41
C PHE A 316 -1.04 8.84 5.39
N ASP A 317 -1.43 9.15 4.14
CA ASP A 317 -1.57 8.15 3.07
C ASP A 317 -2.48 6.97 3.43
N ILE A 318 -3.54 7.23 4.21
CA ILE A 318 -4.46 6.19 4.67
C ILE A 318 -5.42 5.84 3.55
N THR A 319 -5.44 4.55 3.17
CA THR A 319 -6.34 4.04 2.14
C THR A 319 -7.78 4.00 2.64
N LEU A 320 -8.67 4.71 1.93
CA LEU A 320 -10.09 4.75 2.22
C LEU A 320 -10.78 3.51 1.65
N THR A 321 -11.49 2.79 2.50
CA THR A 321 -12.29 1.62 2.14
C THR A 321 -13.78 1.89 2.36
N LEU A 322 -14.67 1.06 1.82
CA LEU A 322 -16.11 1.19 2.06
C LEU A 322 -16.47 1.15 3.56
N PRO A 323 -15.95 0.20 4.36
CA PRO A 323 -16.08 0.27 5.82
C PRO A 323 -15.42 1.52 6.43
N GLY A 324 -14.32 2.02 5.85
CA GLY A 324 -13.67 3.26 6.28
C GLY A 324 -14.58 4.48 6.13
N ILE A 325 -15.34 4.59 5.05
CA ILE A 325 -16.36 5.65 4.90
C ILE A 325 -17.42 5.54 6.00
N ALA A 326 -17.87 4.32 6.31
CA ALA A 326 -18.79 4.10 7.44
C ALA A 326 -18.18 4.53 8.78
N GLY A 327 -16.85 4.33 8.96
CA GLY A 327 -16.09 4.81 10.13
C GLY A 327 -16.11 6.34 10.24
N ILE A 328 -15.89 7.06 9.15
CA ILE A 328 -16.00 8.54 9.11
C ILE A 328 -17.40 9.01 9.53
N ILE A 329 -18.44 8.40 8.96
CA ILE A 329 -19.84 8.76 9.28
C ILE A 329 -20.13 8.47 10.76
N LEU A 330 -19.63 7.37 11.30
CA LEU A 330 -19.77 7.05 12.72
C LEU A 330 -18.99 8.05 13.59
N GLY A 331 -17.77 8.43 13.21
CA GLY A 331 -16.94 9.44 13.85
C GLY A 331 -17.64 10.81 13.96
N ILE A 332 -18.32 11.24 12.90
CA ILE A 332 -19.17 12.44 12.91
C ILE A 332 -20.24 12.34 14.01
N GLY A 333 -20.89 11.19 14.18
CA GLY A 333 -21.85 10.95 15.25
C GLY A 333 -21.22 11.07 16.64
N MET A 334 -20.08 10.44 16.87
CA MET A 334 -19.34 10.47 18.14
C MET A 334 -18.83 11.88 18.51
N ALA A 335 -18.38 12.65 17.52
CA ALA A 335 -17.93 14.02 17.72
C ALA A 335 -19.07 14.94 18.22
N VAL A 336 -20.32 14.66 17.80
CA VAL A 336 -21.51 15.39 18.31
C VAL A 336 -21.80 15.01 19.74
N ASP A 337 -21.68 13.75 20.14
CA ASP A 337 -21.97 13.27 21.48
C ASP A 337 -21.14 13.99 22.54
N ALA A 338 -19.88 14.27 22.28
CA ALA A 338 -19.01 15.07 23.13
C ALA A 338 -19.62 16.46 23.41
N ASN A 339 -20.12 17.14 22.37
CA ASN A 339 -20.77 18.45 22.51
C ASN A 339 -22.10 18.34 23.27
N VAL A 340 -22.89 17.30 23.04
CA VAL A 340 -24.16 17.04 23.75
C VAL A 340 -23.91 16.86 25.22
N ILE A 341 -22.95 16.06 25.64
CA ILE A 341 -22.56 15.83 27.04
C ILE A 341 -22.14 17.16 27.70
N ILE A 342 -21.28 17.96 27.04
CA ILE A 342 -20.86 19.26 27.55
C ILE A 342 -22.07 20.18 27.75
N TYR A 343 -22.95 20.28 26.78
CA TYR A 343 -24.11 21.18 26.88
C TYR A 343 -25.15 20.71 27.90
N ALA A 344 -25.34 19.41 28.08
CA ALA A 344 -26.15 18.85 29.13
C ALA A 344 -25.62 19.28 30.52
N ARG A 345 -24.30 19.12 30.76
CA ARG A 345 -23.69 19.54 32.02
C ARG A 345 -23.73 21.05 32.26
N ILE A 346 -23.57 21.87 31.21
CA ILE A 346 -23.74 23.32 31.30
C ILE A 346 -25.20 23.67 31.71
N ARG A 347 -26.18 23.02 31.13
CA ARG A 347 -27.62 23.23 31.49
C ARG A 347 -27.89 22.87 32.94
N GLU A 348 -27.36 21.73 33.42
CA GLU A 348 -27.49 21.32 34.82
C GLU A 348 -26.93 22.37 35.78
N GLU A 349 -25.74 22.90 35.48
CA GLU A 349 -25.07 23.94 36.26
C GLU A 349 -25.85 25.26 36.27
N ILE A 350 -26.45 25.66 35.14
CA ILE A 350 -27.33 26.85 35.09
C ILE A 350 -28.59 26.62 35.88
N ALA A 351 -29.21 25.43 35.78
CA ALA A 351 -30.42 25.09 36.56
C ALA A 351 -30.17 25.05 38.06
N SER A 352 -28.94 24.73 38.49
CA SER A 352 -28.52 24.79 39.90
C SER A 352 -28.20 26.22 40.40
N GLY A 353 -28.41 27.26 39.59
CA GLY A 353 -28.22 28.66 39.96
C GLY A 353 -26.83 29.23 39.70
N SER A 354 -25.95 28.49 39.02
CA SER A 354 -24.62 28.97 38.67
C SER A 354 -24.70 30.08 37.59
N SER A 355 -23.78 31.06 37.66
CA SER A 355 -23.68 32.04 36.58
C SER A 355 -23.23 31.35 35.26
N VAL A 356 -23.69 31.84 34.12
CA VAL A 356 -23.34 31.27 32.78
C VAL A 356 -21.87 31.02 32.62
N ARG A 357 -21.00 31.95 33.08
CA ARG A 357 -19.54 31.80 32.99
C ARG A 357 -19.02 30.65 33.85
N THR A 358 -19.54 30.50 35.07
CA THR A 358 -19.20 29.42 35.98
C THR A 358 -19.71 28.09 35.44
N ALA A 359 -20.95 28.07 34.98
CA ALA A 359 -21.61 26.90 34.40
C ALA A 359 -20.84 26.35 33.17
N ILE A 360 -20.36 27.22 32.28
CA ILE A 360 -19.50 26.79 31.15
C ILE A 360 -18.25 26.11 31.67
N LYS A 361 -17.51 26.75 32.59
CA LYS A 361 -16.27 26.18 33.12
C LYS A 361 -16.50 24.85 33.86
N SER A 362 -17.51 24.80 34.70
CA SER A 362 -17.87 23.60 35.47
C SER A 362 -18.39 22.48 34.58
N GLY A 363 -19.24 22.81 33.60
CA GLY A 363 -19.79 21.86 32.65
C GLY A 363 -18.74 21.17 31.80
N PHE A 364 -17.76 21.91 31.24
CA PHE A 364 -16.64 21.33 30.55
C PHE A 364 -15.79 20.42 31.45
N SER A 365 -15.48 20.86 32.67
CA SER A 365 -14.68 20.06 33.60
C SER A 365 -15.39 18.76 34.02
N LYS A 366 -16.69 18.80 34.23
CA LYS A 366 -17.51 17.62 34.61
C LYS A 366 -17.75 16.66 33.43
N ALA A 367 -17.84 17.19 32.20
CA ALA A 367 -18.01 16.40 30.99
C ALA A 367 -16.74 15.65 30.59
N PHE A 368 -15.57 16.20 30.94
CA PHE A 368 -14.27 15.75 30.42
C PHE A 368 -13.98 14.27 30.70
N SER A 369 -14.26 13.78 31.91
CA SER A 369 -14.05 12.36 32.24
C SER A 369 -14.92 11.44 31.38
N ALA A 370 -16.21 11.74 31.25
CA ALA A 370 -17.12 10.91 30.44
C ALA A 370 -16.74 10.88 28.96
N ILE A 371 -16.25 12.01 28.42
CA ILE A 371 -15.79 12.09 27.03
C ILE A 371 -14.53 11.26 26.84
N ILE A 372 -13.54 11.37 27.75
CA ILE A 372 -12.32 10.55 27.69
C ILE A 372 -12.64 9.06 27.78
N ASP A 373 -13.49 8.66 28.73
CA ASP A 373 -13.83 7.26 28.92
C ASP A 373 -14.48 6.66 27.66
N GLY A 374 -15.38 7.40 27.00
CA GLY A 374 -15.98 7.00 25.74
C GLY A 374 -14.95 6.88 24.59
N ASN A 375 -14.09 7.87 24.42
CA ASN A 375 -13.10 7.87 23.34
C ASN A 375 -12.00 6.81 23.56
N VAL A 376 -11.56 6.57 24.81
CA VAL A 376 -10.60 5.52 25.14
C VAL A 376 -11.14 4.13 24.80
N THR A 377 -12.42 3.85 25.10
CA THR A 377 -13.02 2.55 24.73
C THR A 377 -13.10 2.35 23.22
N THR A 378 -13.44 3.39 22.47
CA THR A 378 -13.45 3.37 21.00
C THR A 378 -12.05 3.18 20.44
N LEU A 379 -11.07 3.90 20.97
CA LEU A 379 -9.67 3.78 20.56
C LEU A 379 -9.12 2.36 20.82
N ILE A 380 -9.46 1.75 21.97
CA ILE A 380 -9.08 0.35 22.26
C ILE A 380 -9.65 -0.59 21.18
N ALA A 381 -10.94 -0.46 20.86
CA ALA A 381 -11.57 -1.27 19.82
C ALA A 381 -10.91 -1.06 18.45
N ALA A 382 -10.62 0.19 18.07
CA ALA A 382 -9.92 0.51 16.83
C ALA A 382 -8.51 -0.10 16.79
N LEU A 383 -7.73 0.00 17.88
CA LEU A 383 -6.39 -0.59 17.97
C LEU A 383 -6.43 -2.13 17.84
N VAL A 384 -7.39 -2.79 18.45
CA VAL A 384 -7.56 -4.25 18.30
C VAL A 384 -7.85 -4.59 16.84
N LEU A 385 -8.74 -3.85 16.17
CA LEU A 385 -9.05 -4.05 14.76
C LEU A 385 -7.85 -3.72 13.84
N MET A 386 -7.00 -2.75 14.19
CA MET A 386 -5.77 -2.45 13.46
C MET A 386 -4.75 -3.59 13.55
N CYS A 387 -4.64 -4.23 14.73
CA CYS A 387 -3.69 -5.31 14.95
C CYS A 387 -4.16 -6.66 14.40
N LEU A 388 -5.45 -6.97 14.53
CA LEU A 388 -5.99 -8.29 14.18
C LEU A 388 -6.77 -8.28 12.85
N GLY A 389 -7.18 -7.11 12.36
CA GLY A 389 -7.92 -6.98 11.11
C GLY A 389 -7.02 -7.14 9.89
N SER A 390 -7.64 -7.49 8.76
CA SER A 390 -7.00 -7.56 7.45
C SER A 390 -7.78 -6.73 6.43
N GLY A 391 -7.11 -6.33 5.32
CA GLY A 391 -7.74 -5.67 4.18
C GLY A 391 -8.63 -4.49 4.57
N THR A 392 -9.87 -4.51 4.11
CA THR A 392 -10.85 -3.42 4.29
C THR A 392 -11.21 -3.11 5.74
N VAL A 393 -11.07 -4.09 6.66
CA VAL A 393 -11.34 -3.89 8.10
C VAL A 393 -10.33 -2.94 8.73
N LYS A 394 -9.06 -2.96 8.27
CA LYS A 394 -8.04 -2.01 8.71
C LYS A 394 -8.40 -0.57 8.34
N GLY A 395 -8.96 -0.36 7.14
CA GLY A 395 -9.44 0.96 6.72
C GLY A 395 -10.47 1.53 7.68
N PHE A 396 -11.46 0.73 8.11
CA PHE A 396 -12.42 1.11 9.15
C PHE A 396 -11.73 1.43 10.48
N ALA A 397 -10.77 0.59 10.89
CA ALA A 397 -10.06 0.80 12.15
C ALA A 397 -9.25 2.11 12.17
N TYR A 398 -8.59 2.46 11.05
CA TYR A 398 -7.86 3.73 10.93
C TYR A 398 -8.79 4.94 11.01
N THR A 399 -9.91 4.94 10.27
CA THR A 399 -10.86 6.05 10.32
C THR A 399 -11.50 6.19 11.70
N LEU A 400 -11.83 5.06 12.36
CA LEU A 400 -12.37 5.06 13.71
C LEU A 400 -11.36 5.54 14.77
N ALA A 401 -10.07 5.25 14.59
CA ALA A 401 -9.03 5.69 15.52
C ALA A 401 -8.68 7.17 15.37
N LEU A 402 -8.87 7.74 14.18
CA LEU A 402 -8.66 9.16 13.91
C LEU A 402 -9.84 10.02 14.36
N GLY A 403 -11.06 9.50 14.28
CA GLY A 403 -12.30 10.15 14.68
C GLY A 403 -12.49 10.20 16.18
#